data_d2f05bd370c87393a1e84edf0fbb2245
#
_entry.id   d2f05bd370c87393a1e84edf0fbb2245
#
_cell.length_a   1.000
_cell.length_b   1.000
_cell.length_c   1.000
_cell.angle_alpha   90.00
_cell.angle_beta   90.00
_cell.angle_gamma   90.00
#
_symmetry.space_group_name_H-M   'P 1'
#
loop_
_entity.id
_entity.type
_entity.pdbx_description
1 polymer ?
#
loop_
_entity_poly.entity_id
_entity_poly.type
_entity_poly.pdbx_seq_one_letter_code
_entity_poly.pdbx_strand_id
1 'polypeptide(L)'
;MASLTLANIETRCANSLRIPTSNSTEMTKLDAVINEVYRDIALKADWEFLDKRSIINTVDDITTGTISVTIDSTSVTFSSAPTPSTAQRRLIVTGNTIDPGAAYRISSHTAGATAATLDAAYTGATNATAGYTVYGDAYDLPTDCEHVRYIRRAGFKDPMHRIDPREMEAIKGWDRSEGSPQMFSVYDFDTTGDPTTQRQLVIHPYPDAIYRMELHYRQALNTELSGSTRAFLPDDFAQLLVWGTLGVGYPIFLNDTERGTYFQTLFNDRLLLLTARKREMEGPPGIAPAPGYRMRQRISPARMNLGTYFGRLPFEP
;
A
#
# COMPACT_ATOMS: atom_id res chain seq x y z
N MET A 1 -21.76 -18.88 -20.38
CA MET A 1 -20.73 -17.94 -20.89
C MET A 1 -19.39 -18.62 -20.65
N ALA A 2 -18.47 -18.61 -21.64
CA ALA A 2 -17.13 -19.17 -21.43
C ALA A 2 -16.42 -18.33 -20.37
N SER A 3 -15.81 -18.98 -19.38
CA SER A 3 -15.05 -18.27 -18.34
C SER A 3 -13.87 -17.52 -18.97
N LEU A 4 -13.59 -16.34 -18.44
CA LEU A 4 -12.49 -15.48 -18.88
C LEU A 4 -11.15 -16.04 -18.39
N THR A 5 -10.70 -17.15 -18.96
CA THR A 5 -9.41 -17.76 -18.68
C THR A 5 -8.44 -17.44 -19.81
N LEU A 6 -7.13 -17.44 -19.51
CA LEU A 6 -6.09 -17.27 -20.54
C LEU A 6 -6.30 -18.28 -21.69
N ALA A 7 -6.47 -19.55 -21.38
CA ALA A 7 -6.64 -20.62 -22.39
C ALA A 7 -7.81 -20.37 -23.34
N ASN A 8 -8.93 -19.81 -22.87
CA ASN A 8 -10.06 -19.47 -23.70
C ASN A 8 -9.78 -18.27 -24.63
N ILE A 9 -9.04 -17.30 -24.15
CA ILE A 9 -8.64 -16.10 -24.92
C ILE A 9 -7.60 -16.51 -25.95
N GLU A 10 -6.58 -17.26 -25.56
CA GLU A 10 -5.56 -17.84 -26.44
C GLU A 10 -6.19 -18.59 -27.61
N THR A 11 -7.10 -19.53 -27.31
CA THR A 11 -7.76 -20.32 -28.36
C THR A 11 -8.47 -19.44 -29.36
N ARG A 12 -9.20 -18.40 -28.91
CA ARG A 12 -9.92 -17.49 -29.77
C ARG A 12 -8.98 -16.62 -30.61
N CYS A 13 -7.93 -16.09 -30.00
CA CYS A 13 -6.95 -15.24 -30.67
C CYS A 13 -6.06 -16.06 -31.64
N ALA A 14 -5.57 -17.24 -31.21
CA ALA A 14 -4.77 -18.11 -32.05
C ALA A 14 -5.52 -18.56 -33.31
N ASN A 15 -6.78 -18.94 -33.19
CA ASN A 15 -7.61 -19.29 -34.33
C ASN A 15 -7.76 -18.10 -35.33
N SER A 16 -7.95 -16.89 -34.82
CA SER A 16 -8.09 -15.67 -35.66
C SER A 16 -6.77 -15.29 -36.31
N LEU A 17 -5.66 -15.45 -35.61
CA LEU A 17 -4.31 -15.15 -36.08
C LEU A 17 -3.66 -16.32 -36.85
N ARG A 18 -4.37 -17.45 -37.00
CA ARG A 18 -3.87 -18.67 -37.65
C ARG A 18 -2.59 -19.21 -37.04
N ILE A 19 -2.42 -19.06 -35.74
CA ILE A 19 -1.28 -19.56 -35.00
C ILE A 19 -1.55 -21.04 -34.64
N PRO A 20 -0.72 -22.00 -35.06
CA PRO A 20 -0.86 -23.38 -34.63
C PRO A 20 -0.56 -23.51 -33.14
N THR A 21 -1.44 -24.16 -32.39
CA THR A 21 -1.25 -24.40 -30.93
C THR A 21 -0.01 -25.26 -30.63
N SER A 22 0.52 -25.97 -31.63
CA SER A 22 1.77 -26.70 -31.52
C SER A 22 3.03 -25.82 -31.58
N ASN A 23 2.91 -24.57 -32.02
CA ASN A 23 4.03 -23.62 -32.08
C ASN A 23 4.18 -22.89 -30.74
N SER A 24 4.93 -23.48 -29.82
CA SER A 24 5.11 -22.94 -28.47
C SER A 24 5.72 -21.52 -28.45
N THR A 25 6.59 -21.21 -29.41
CA THR A 25 7.23 -19.88 -29.47
C THR A 25 6.24 -18.77 -29.82
N GLU A 26 5.34 -19.00 -30.77
CA GLU A 26 4.31 -18.02 -31.14
C GLU A 26 3.22 -17.93 -30.07
N MET A 27 2.88 -19.04 -29.43
CA MET A 27 1.96 -19.05 -28.29
C MET A 27 2.49 -18.22 -27.13
N THR A 28 3.76 -18.35 -26.78
CA THR A 28 4.38 -17.52 -25.73
C THR A 28 4.36 -16.02 -26.07
N LYS A 29 4.58 -15.67 -27.34
CA LYS A 29 4.42 -14.27 -27.78
C LYS A 29 2.98 -13.79 -27.68
N LEU A 30 2.03 -14.65 -28.05
CA LEU A 30 0.60 -14.33 -27.92
C LEU A 30 0.20 -14.10 -26.47
N ASP A 31 0.70 -14.92 -25.55
CA ASP A 31 0.46 -14.75 -24.12
C ASP A 31 1.02 -13.42 -23.58
N ALA A 32 2.20 -13.04 -24.05
CA ALA A 32 2.78 -11.75 -23.69
C ALA A 32 1.88 -10.57 -24.17
N VAL A 33 1.36 -10.65 -25.42
CA VAL A 33 0.44 -9.64 -25.96
C VAL A 33 -0.88 -9.62 -25.18
N ILE A 34 -1.44 -10.78 -24.83
CA ILE A 34 -2.67 -10.85 -24.03
C ILE A 34 -2.46 -10.18 -22.66
N ASN A 35 -1.33 -10.47 -22.00
CA ASN A 35 -1.00 -9.90 -20.71
C ASN A 35 -0.74 -8.38 -20.76
N GLU A 36 -0.13 -7.89 -21.84
CA GLU A 36 0.05 -6.46 -22.07
C GLU A 36 -1.30 -5.75 -22.20
N VAL A 37 -2.19 -6.24 -23.06
CA VAL A 37 -3.55 -5.68 -23.24
C VAL A 37 -4.35 -5.77 -21.94
N TYR A 38 -4.20 -6.84 -21.17
CA TYR A 38 -4.85 -7.02 -19.87
C TYR A 38 -4.44 -5.92 -18.88
N ARG A 39 -3.14 -5.62 -18.80
CA ARG A 39 -2.61 -4.51 -17.98
C ARG A 39 -3.09 -3.15 -18.49
N ASP A 40 -3.10 -2.95 -19.80
CA ASP A 40 -3.56 -1.72 -20.42
C ASP A 40 -5.01 -1.40 -20.06
N ILE A 41 -5.91 -2.39 -20.13
CA ILE A 41 -7.31 -2.22 -19.73
C ILE A 41 -7.40 -1.76 -18.28
N ALA A 42 -6.62 -2.37 -17.39
CA ALA A 42 -6.62 -2.01 -15.98
C ALA A 42 -6.13 -0.58 -15.72
N LEU A 43 -5.13 -0.11 -16.47
CA LEU A 43 -4.56 1.22 -16.32
C LEU A 43 -5.41 2.35 -16.91
N LYS A 44 -6.34 2.04 -17.85
CA LYS A 44 -7.13 3.06 -18.58
C LYS A 44 -8.18 3.76 -17.73
N ALA A 45 -8.66 3.13 -16.66
CA ALA A 45 -9.66 3.74 -15.79
C ALA A 45 -9.54 3.21 -14.35
N ASP A 46 -10.16 3.93 -13.45
CA ASP A 46 -10.27 3.55 -12.04
C ASP A 46 -11.45 2.59 -11.87
N TRP A 47 -11.22 1.30 -12.14
CA TRP A 47 -12.25 0.28 -12.13
C TRP A 47 -12.61 -0.17 -10.72
N GLU A 48 -13.91 -0.24 -10.39
CA GLU A 48 -14.40 -0.70 -9.08
C GLU A 48 -14.00 -2.15 -8.75
N PHE A 49 -13.85 -3.00 -9.77
CA PHE A 49 -13.43 -4.40 -9.56
C PHE A 49 -11.97 -4.52 -9.10
N LEU A 50 -11.17 -3.45 -9.18
CA LEU A 50 -9.83 -3.38 -8.61
C LEU A 50 -9.84 -2.92 -7.15
N ASP A 51 -10.97 -2.46 -6.63
CA ASP A 51 -11.08 -2.03 -5.25
C ASP A 51 -11.19 -3.23 -4.32
N LYS A 52 -10.25 -3.32 -3.39
CA LYS A 52 -10.20 -4.35 -2.37
C LYS A 52 -10.26 -3.80 -0.97
N ARG A 53 -10.58 -4.69 -0.06
CA ARG A 53 -10.54 -4.44 1.37
C ARG A 53 -9.61 -5.42 2.04
N SER A 54 -8.83 -4.94 2.99
CA SER A 54 -8.02 -5.75 3.89
C SER A 54 -8.17 -5.23 5.31
N ILE A 55 -7.71 -6.01 6.27
CA ILE A 55 -7.71 -5.65 7.68
C ILE A 55 -6.27 -5.64 8.14
N ILE A 56 -5.88 -4.54 8.77
CA ILE A 56 -4.61 -4.40 9.47
C ILE A 56 -4.94 -4.24 10.95
N ASN A 57 -4.41 -5.12 11.79
CA ASN A 57 -4.50 -4.96 13.22
C ASN A 57 -3.21 -4.31 13.71
N THR A 58 -3.34 -3.26 14.52
CA THR A 58 -2.18 -2.68 15.21
C THR A 58 -1.67 -3.66 16.25
N VAL A 59 -0.49 -3.39 16.75
CA VAL A 59 0.13 -4.19 17.81
C VAL A 59 0.21 -3.36 19.07
N ASP A 60 0.07 -4.03 20.19
CA ASP A 60 0.24 -3.45 21.51
C ASP A 60 1.72 -3.23 21.83
N ASP A 61 2.00 -2.28 22.71
CA ASP A 61 3.34 -1.99 23.16
C ASP A 61 3.89 -3.08 24.07
N ILE A 62 5.19 -3.30 24.01
CA ILE A 62 5.89 -4.25 24.86
C ILE A 62 6.81 -3.45 25.78
N THR A 63 6.47 -3.46 27.07
CA THR A 63 7.23 -2.77 28.13
C THR A 63 7.66 -3.71 29.24
N THR A 64 7.29 -4.99 29.15
CA THR A 64 7.50 -5.98 30.21
C THR A 64 8.92 -6.53 30.20
N GLY A 65 9.62 -6.43 31.31
CA GLY A 65 10.98 -6.93 31.49
C GLY A 65 12.03 -5.85 31.27
N THR A 66 13.26 -6.28 31.01
CA THR A 66 14.42 -5.42 30.75
C THR A 66 15.11 -5.81 29.45
N ILE A 67 15.95 -4.93 28.92
CA ILE A 67 16.77 -5.19 27.75
C ILE A 67 18.24 -4.96 28.05
N SER A 68 19.09 -5.81 27.52
CA SER A 68 20.56 -5.61 27.55
C SER A 68 20.96 -4.93 26.22
N VAL A 69 21.63 -3.80 26.35
CA VAL A 69 22.14 -2.98 25.25
C VAL A 69 23.61 -2.67 25.46
N THR A 70 24.38 -2.63 24.39
CA THR A 70 25.80 -2.31 24.41
C THR A 70 26.05 -1.16 23.43
N ILE A 71 26.81 -0.16 23.90
CA ILE A 71 27.20 0.97 23.02
C ILE A 71 27.89 0.46 21.75
N ASP A 72 27.63 1.09 20.63
CA ASP A 72 28.14 0.77 19.30
C ASP A 72 27.76 -0.64 18.79
N SER A 73 26.80 -1.32 19.43
CA SER A 73 26.30 -2.62 19.02
C SER A 73 24.92 -2.53 18.39
N THR A 74 24.67 -3.33 17.35
CA THR A 74 23.34 -3.54 16.80
C THR A 74 22.60 -4.69 17.49
N SER A 75 23.30 -5.52 18.28
CA SER A 75 22.70 -6.66 18.98
C SER A 75 22.11 -6.25 20.31
N VAL A 76 20.88 -6.64 20.57
CA VAL A 76 20.17 -6.42 21.84
C VAL A 76 19.55 -7.71 22.34
N THR A 77 19.40 -7.83 23.67
CA THR A 77 18.85 -9.05 24.27
C THR A 77 17.77 -8.69 25.29
N PHE A 78 16.56 -9.20 25.05
CA PHE A 78 15.44 -9.09 25.96
C PHE A 78 15.58 -10.07 27.14
N SER A 79 15.22 -9.66 28.33
CA SER A 79 15.17 -10.56 29.51
C SER A 79 14.02 -11.58 29.42
N SER A 80 12.96 -11.25 28.66
CA SER A 80 11.83 -12.11 28.40
C SER A 80 11.58 -12.15 26.90
N ALA A 81 11.41 -13.34 26.32
CA ALA A 81 11.21 -13.53 24.90
C ALA A 81 9.88 -12.91 24.40
N PRO A 82 9.92 -11.85 23.58
CA PRO A 82 8.69 -11.23 23.09
C PRO A 82 7.91 -12.14 22.11
N THR A 83 6.60 -12.15 22.26
CA THR A 83 5.65 -12.74 21.32
C THR A 83 4.47 -11.78 21.13
N PRO A 84 4.11 -11.45 19.89
CA PRO A 84 4.67 -11.84 18.60
C PRO A 84 6.05 -11.22 18.31
N SER A 85 6.61 -11.49 17.10
CA SER A 85 7.88 -10.89 16.67
C SER A 85 7.86 -9.37 16.78
N THR A 86 9.01 -8.81 17.20
CA THR A 86 9.25 -7.36 17.28
C THR A 86 9.97 -6.81 16.03
N ALA A 87 10.24 -7.65 15.03
CA ALA A 87 10.84 -7.19 13.77
C ALA A 87 10.02 -6.04 13.15
N GLN A 88 10.70 -5.07 12.59
CA GLN A 88 10.14 -3.85 11.98
C GLN A 88 9.52 -2.84 12.98
N ARG A 89 9.47 -3.15 14.28
CA ARG A 89 9.00 -2.23 15.31
C ARG A 89 10.10 -1.28 15.77
N ARG A 90 9.71 -0.26 16.50
CA ARG A 90 10.62 0.72 17.12
C ARG A 90 10.90 0.34 18.56
N LEU A 91 12.17 0.46 18.96
CA LEU A 91 12.66 0.28 20.32
C LEU A 91 13.11 1.63 20.88
N ILE A 92 12.59 2.02 22.03
CA ILE A 92 13.10 3.10 22.85
C ILE A 92 13.70 2.49 24.12
N VAL A 93 14.93 2.85 24.45
CA VAL A 93 15.59 2.43 25.69
C VAL A 93 15.39 3.52 26.74
N THR A 94 14.74 3.17 27.85
CA THR A 94 14.45 4.11 28.93
C THR A 94 15.73 4.36 29.77
N GLY A 95 15.94 5.63 30.13
CA GLY A 95 17.11 6.01 30.94
C GLY A 95 18.39 6.21 30.15
N ASN A 96 18.33 6.22 28.80
CA ASN A 96 19.45 6.64 27.97
C ASN A 96 19.69 8.14 28.15
N THR A 97 20.82 8.50 28.73
CA THR A 97 21.19 9.90 29.01
C THR A 97 21.98 10.54 27.88
N ILE A 98 22.56 9.75 26.99
CA ILE A 98 23.38 10.22 25.86
C ILE A 98 22.48 10.64 24.70
N ASP A 99 21.45 9.83 24.40
CA ASP A 99 20.48 10.08 23.34
C ASP A 99 19.07 9.78 23.88
N PRO A 100 18.52 10.69 24.70
CA PRO A 100 17.25 10.46 25.38
C PRO A 100 16.11 10.40 24.35
N GLY A 101 15.44 9.26 24.34
CA GLY A 101 14.29 9.03 23.48
C GLY A 101 14.64 8.69 22.04
N ALA A 102 15.88 8.36 21.68
CA ALA A 102 16.19 7.78 20.39
C ALA A 102 15.38 6.51 20.16
N ALA A 103 14.73 6.42 19.00
CA ALA A 103 13.96 5.25 18.58
C ALA A 103 14.75 4.47 17.52
N TYR A 104 15.13 3.26 17.87
CA TYR A 104 15.86 2.34 16.99
C TYR A 104 14.87 1.41 16.31
N ARG A 105 15.05 1.15 15.03
CA ARG A 105 14.26 0.13 14.34
C ARG A 105 14.86 -1.24 14.59
N ILE A 106 14.03 -2.23 14.91
CA ILE A 106 14.45 -3.62 15.02
C ILE A 106 14.43 -4.23 13.62
N SER A 107 15.62 -4.48 13.05
CA SER A 107 15.75 -5.04 11.70
C SER A 107 15.36 -6.51 11.64
N SER A 108 15.69 -7.28 12.70
CA SER A 108 15.33 -8.69 12.78
C SER A 108 15.05 -9.16 14.20
N HIS A 109 14.02 -9.99 14.35
CA HIS A 109 13.67 -10.70 15.57
C HIS A 109 12.79 -11.89 15.26
N THR A 110 13.05 -13.02 15.88
CA THR A 110 12.20 -14.22 15.79
C THR A 110 11.26 -14.26 16.99
N ALA A 111 9.97 -14.48 16.76
CA ALA A 111 8.99 -14.61 17.82
C ALA A 111 9.42 -15.70 18.83
N GLY A 112 9.39 -15.38 20.14
CA GLY A 112 9.83 -16.29 21.20
C GLY A 112 11.35 -16.38 21.38
N ALA A 113 12.15 -15.60 20.66
CA ALA A 113 13.58 -15.44 20.93
C ALA A 113 13.83 -14.25 21.87
N THR A 114 14.97 -14.26 22.56
CA THR A 114 15.40 -13.10 23.36
C THR A 114 16.32 -12.16 22.59
N ALA A 115 17.00 -12.66 21.55
CA ALA A 115 17.93 -11.86 20.74
C ALA A 115 17.20 -11.12 19.63
N ALA A 116 17.57 -9.86 19.43
CA ALA A 116 17.11 -9.04 18.31
C ALA A 116 18.27 -8.21 17.74
N THR A 117 18.14 -7.76 16.50
CA THR A 117 19.13 -6.91 15.84
C THR A 117 18.49 -5.58 15.47
N LEU A 118 19.18 -4.50 15.74
CA LEU A 118 18.79 -3.14 15.34
C LEU A 118 19.30 -2.84 13.93
N ASP A 119 18.68 -1.88 13.26
CA ASP A 119 19.12 -1.37 11.95
C ASP A 119 20.33 -0.43 12.06
N ALA A 120 20.51 0.21 13.23
CA ALA A 120 21.63 1.08 13.54
C ALA A 120 22.24 0.69 14.89
N ALA A 121 23.54 0.99 15.06
CA ALA A 121 24.24 0.77 16.32
C ALA A 121 23.64 1.62 17.44
N TYR A 122 23.50 1.04 18.62
CA TYR A 122 23.00 1.73 19.80
C TYR A 122 23.99 2.79 20.28
N THR A 123 23.56 4.05 20.37
CA THR A 123 24.41 5.20 20.72
C THR A 123 24.44 5.51 22.22
N GLY A 124 23.58 4.87 23.00
CA GLY A 124 23.51 5.10 24.44
C GLY A 124 24.55 4.33 25.25
N ALA A 125 24.58 4.57 26.54
CA ALA A 125 25.47 3.85 27.46
C ALA A 125 25.12 2.35 27.54
N THR A 126 26.14 1.51 27.64
CA THR A 126 25.95 0.07 27.88
C THR A 126 25.17 -0.17 29.19
N ASN A 127 24.10 -0.94 29.12
CA ASN A 127 23.25 -1.29 30.25
C ASN A 127 22.70 -2.71 30.08
N ALA A 128 22.93 -3.56 31.06
CA ALA A 128 22.48 -4.95 31.03
C ALA A 128 21.01 -5.13 31.42
N THR A 129 20.38 -4.12 32.06
CA THR A 129 19.03 -4.18 32.62
C THR A 129 18.25 -2.90 32.39
N ALA A 130 18.39 -2.32 31.21
CA ALA A 130 17.66 -1.10 30.85
C ALA A 130 16.15 -1.36 30.73
N GLY A 131 15.36 -0.41 31.16
CA GLY A 131 13.91 -0.37 30.77
C GLY A 131 13.76 -0.09 29.29
N TYR A 132 12.65 -0.51 28.69
CA TYR A 132 12.42 -0.30 27.27
C TYR A 132 10.93 -0.23 26.94
N THR A 133 10.66 0.33 25.77
CA THR A 133 9.35 0.26 25.11
C THR A 133 9.55 -0.15 23.65
N VAL A 134 8.85 -1.21 23.22
CA VAL A 134 8.78 -1.59 21.81
C VAL A 134 7.37 -1.33 21.30
N TYR A 135 7.24 -0.45 20.33
CA TYR A 135 5.96 -0.08 19.74
C TYR A 135 5.95 -0.27 18.21
N GLY A 136 4.76 -0.38 17.63
CA GLY A 136 4.57 -0.52 16.21
C GLY A 136 3.94 0.73 15.61
N ASP A 137 4.67 1.42 14.74
CA ASP A 137 4.17 2.59 14.00
C ASP A 137 4.10 2.37 12.49
N ALA A 138 4.66 1.26 12.01
CA ALA A 138 4.71 0.88 10.61
C ALA A 138 4.15 -0.53 10.41
N TYR A 139 3.34 -0.70 9.38
CA TYR A 139 2.64 -1.94 9.05
C TYR A 139 2.76 -2.22 7.56
N ASP A 140 3.01 -3.47 7.21
CA ASP A 140 3.11 -3.86 5.81
C ASP A 140 1.74 -3.81 5.14
N LEU A 141 1.69 -3.20 3.96
CA LEU A 141 0.52 -3.23 3.10
C LEU A 141 0.46 -4.57 2.34
N PRO A 142 -0.73 -4.99 1.89
CA PRO A 142 -0.82 -6.14 0.99
C PRO A 142 0.09 -5.98 -0.21
N THR A 143 0.75 -7.07 -0.64
CA THR A 143 1.69 -7.07 -1.78
C THR A 143 1.07 -6.64 -3.09
N ASP A 144 -0.26 -6.80 -3.20
CA ASP A 144 -1.04 -6.36 -4.35
C ASP A 144 -1.60 -4.93 -4.21
N CYS A 145 -1.22 -4.17 -3.17
CA CYS A 145 -1.69 -2.81 -2.96
C CYS A 145 -0.98 -1.84 -3.91
N GLU A 146 -1.69 -1.29 -4.90
CA GLU A 146 -1.19 -0.23 -5.78
C GLU A 146 -1.37 1.15 -5.16
N HIS A 147 -2.55 1.41 -4.62
CA HIS A 147 -2.89 2.71 -4.07
C HIS A 147 -3.88 2.60 -2.92
N VAL A 148 -3.55 3.18 -1.77
CA VAL A 148 -4.46 3.26 -0.62
C VAL A 148 -5.49 4.36 -0.86
N ARG A 149 -6.76 3.99 -0.88
CA ARG A 149 -7.88 4.94 -1.03
C ARG A 149 -8.15 5.65 0.28
N TYR A 150 -8.44 4.88 1.29
CA TYR A 150 -8.63 5.37 2.67
C TYR A 150 -8.46 4.23 3.66
N ILE A 151 -8.23 4.63 4.90
CA ILE A 151 -8.16 3.72 6.04
C ILE A 151 -9.18 4.21 7.07
N ARG A 152 -9.91 3.28 7.63
CA ARG A 152 -10.88 3.56 8.68
C ARG A 152 -10.62 2.64 9.87
N ARG A 153 -10.66 3.19 11.07
CA ARG A 153 -10.64 2.38 12.28
C ARG A 153 -12.02 1.75 12.50
N ALA A 154 -12.08 0.46 12.81
CA ALA A 154 -13.33 -0.22 13.09
C ALA A 154 -14.08 0.47 14.23
N GLY A 155 -15.38 0.70 14.03
CA GLY A 155 -16.22 1.43 14.99
C GLY A 155 -16.18 2.96 14.90
N PHE A 156 -15.37 3.53 14.01
CA PHE A 156 -15.32 4.96 13.76
C PHE A 156 -15.94 5.31 12.41
N LYS A 157 -16.66 6.42 12.38
CA LYS A 157 -17.33 6.89 11.17
C LYS A 157 -16.36 7.53 10.18
N ASP A 158 -15.42 8.31 10.69
CA ASP A 158 -14.52 9.10 9.86
C ASP A 158 -13.27 8.30 9.48
N PRO A 159 -12.81 8.41 8.23
CA PRO A 159 -11.54 7.84 7.82
C PRO A 159 -10.37 8.58 8.48
N MET A 160 -9.23 7.91 8.58
CA MET A 160 -7.98 8.52 9.02
C MET A 160 -7.51 9.55 7.99
N HIS A 161 -6.82 10.59 8.46
CA HIS A 161 -6.25 11.61 7.59
C HIS A 161 -4.98 11.10 6.91
N ARG A 162 -4.94 11.19 5.59
CA ARG A 162 -3.72 10.94 4.83
C ARG A 162 -2.86 12.20 4.83
N ILE A 163 -1.60 12.04 5.21
CA ILE A 163 -0.60 13.12 5.18
C ILE A 163 0.60 12.72 4.33
N ASP A 164 1.37 13.71 3.90
CA ASP A 164 2.60 13.47 3.13
C ASP A 164 3.67 12.79 4.01
N PRO A 165 4.51 11.89 3.46
CA PRO A 165 5.59 11.26 4.21
C PRO A 165 6.53 12.23 4.91
N ARG A 166 6.85 13.37 4.30
CA ARG A 166 7.72 14.38 4.90
C ARG A 166 7.06 15.06 6.10
N GLU A 167 5.77 15.33 5.99
CA GLU A 167 4.98 15.88 7.09
C GLU A 167 4.86 14.89 8.25
N MET A 168 4.67 13.60 7.93
CA MET A 168 4.66 12.52 8.93
C MET A 168 5.99 12.47 9.70
N GLU A 169 7.12 12.51 9.00
CA GLU A 169 8.44 12.51 9.66
C GLU A 169 8.66 13.76 10.53
N ALA A 170 8.20 14.92 10.08
CA ALA A 170 8.26 16.14 10.87
C ALA A 170 7.43 16.01 12.15
N ILE A 171 6.21 15.48 12.10
CA ILE A 171 5.36 15.26 13.27
C ILE A 171 6.01 14.25 14.21
N LYS A 172 6.47 13.10 13.72
CA LYS A 172 7.11 12.06 14.52
C LYS A 172 8.42 12.50 15.16
N GLY A 173 9.10 13.51 14.60
CA GLY A 173 10.32 14.07 15.17
C GLY A 173 10.11 14.77 16.50
N TRP A 174 8.96 15.36 16.74
CA TRP A 174 8.67 16.11 17.96
C TRP A 174 7.46 15.57 18.76
N ASP A 175 6.53 14.88 18.12
CA ASP A 175 5.37 14.29 18.80
C ASP A 175 5.46 12.75 18.82
N ARG A 176 5.67 12.21 19.99
CA ARG A 176 5.70 10.76 20.27
C ARG A 176 4.49 10.33 21.08
N SER A 177 3.36 10.98 20.85
CA SER A 177 2.13 10.64 21.55
C SER A 177 1.67 9.22 21.24
N GLU A 178 1.28 8.53 22.29
CA GLU A 178 0.55 7.26 22.22
C GLU A 178 -0.95 7.53 22.10
N GLY A 179 -1.63 6.63 21.45
CA GLY A 179 -3.08 6.69 21.43
C GLY A 179 -3.69 6.08 20.17
N SER A 180 -4.94 6.38 19.99
CA SER A 180 -5.68 5.94 18.83
C SER A 180 -5.19 6.61 17.55
N PRO A 181 -4.74 5.84 16.54
CA PRO A 181 -4.26 6.39 15.29
C PRO A 181 -5.31 7.25 14.58
N GLN A 182 -4.90 8.45 14.14
CA GLN A 182 -5.76 9.42 13.45
C GLN A 182 -5.24 9.79 12.07
N MET A 183 -3.92 9.66 11.86
CA MET A 183 -3.24 10.02 10.63
C MET A 183 -2.46 8.84 10.09
N PHE A 184 -2.28 8.81 8.78
CA PHE A 184 -1.44 7.81 8.14
C PHE A 184 -0.68 8.38 6.95
N SER A 185 0.45 7.76 6.66
CA SER A 185 1.20 7.98 5.43
C SER A 185 1.63 6.64 4.81
N VAL A 186 1.87 6.62 3.53
CA VAL A 186 2.34 5.44 2.80
C VAL A 186 3.74 5.68 2.32
N TYR A 187 4.63 4.76 2.64
CA TYR A 187 6.03 4.78 2.27
C TYR A 187 6.34 3.62 1.32
N ASP A 188 7.11 3.92 0.30
CA ASP A 188 7.73 2.91 -0.54
C ASP A 188 9.11 2.63 0.07
N PHE A 189 9.20 1.76 1.06
CA PHE A 189 10.48 1.39 1.67
C PHE A 189 11.17 0.32 0.86
N ASP A 190 12.39 0.60 0.51
CA ASP A 190 13.36 -0.39 0.14
C ASP A 190 14.16 -0.79 1.40
N THR A 191 13.74 -1.85 2.06
CA THR A 191 14.43 -2.35 3.25
C THR A 191 15.61 -3.26 2.92
N THR A 192 15.75 -3.67 1.64
CA THR A 192 16.72 -4.70 1.25
C THR A 192 17.48 -4.38 -0.03
N GLY A 193 17.20 -3.25 -0.70
CA GLY A 193 17.71 -2.98 -2.04
C GLY A 193 17.01 -3.83 -3.12
N ASP A 194 15.98 -4.59 -2.76
CA ASP A 194 15.19 -5.39 -3.68
C ASP A 194 14.05 -4.53 -4.26
N PRO A 195 13.89 -4.46 -5.59
CA PRO A 195 12.79 -3.73 -6.22
C PRO A 195 11.40 -4.32 -5.94
N THR A 196 11.30 -5.45 -5.25
CA THR A 196 10.03 -6.01 -4.76
C THR A 196 9.59 -5.38 -3.44
N THR A 197 9.81 -4.10 -3.28
CA THR A 197 9.55 -3.34 -2.06
C THR A 197 8.12 -3.51 -1.58
N GLN A 198 7.99 -4.00 -0.37
CA GLN A 198 6.72 -4.02 0.34
C GLN A 198 6.43 -2.61 0.85
N ARG A 199 5.38 -1.99 0.34
CA ARG A 199 4.93 -0.69 0.80
C ARG A 199 4.53 -0.76 2.26
N GLN A 200 4.89 0.26 3.02
CA GLN A 200 4.55 0.35 4.42
C GLN A 200 3.56 1.48 4.71
N LEU A 201 2.61 1.17 5.56
CA LEU A 201 1.71 2.11 6.17
C LEU A 201 2.31 2.60 7.48
N VAL A 202 2.56 3.89 7.59
CA VAL A 202 2.99 4.52 8.85
C VAL A 202 1.84 5.29 9.44
N ILE A 203 1.60 5.13 10.73
CA ILE A 203 0.46 5.73 11.44
C ILE A 203 0.93 6.59 12.61
N HIS A 204 0.10 7.58 12.94
CA HIS A 204 0.33 8.49 14.08
C HIS A 204 -1.01 8.93 14.69
N PRO A 205 -1.13 9.10 16.01
CA PRO A 205 -0.24 8.64 17.09
C PRO A 205 0.08 7.15 17.01
N TYR A 206 1.20 6.70 17.60
CA TYR A 206 1.46 5.27 17.65
C TYR A 206 0.45 4.58 18.58
N PRO A 207 0.01 3.35 18.22
CA PRO A 207 -1.08 2.69 18.93
C PRO A 207 -0.72 2.33 20.38
N ASP A 208 -1.58 2.69 21.29
CA ASP A 208 -1.54 2.29 22.71
C ASP A 208 -2.32 0.97 22.97
N ALA A 209 -2.92 0.40 21.95
CA ALA A 209 -3.70 -0.83 22.02
C ALA A 209 -3.83 -1.48 20.63
N ILE A 210 -4.44 -2.67 20.60
CA ILE A 210 -4.75 -3.34 19.35
C ILE A 210 -6.00 -2.70 18.72
N TYR A 211 -5.82 -1.95 17.63
CA TYR A 211 -6.88 -1.39 16.82
C TYR A 211 -7.04 -2.16 15.53
N ARG A 212 -8.28 -2.51 15.20
CA ARG A 212 -8.61 -3.05 13.89
C ARG A 212 -8.82 -1.93 12.89
N MET A 213 -7.99 -1.87 11.87
CA MET A 213 -8.06 -0.90 10.79
C MET A 213 -8.56 -1.58 9.52
N GLU A 214 -9.56 -0.98 8.89
CA GLU A 214 -10.09 -1.39 7.59
C GLU A 214 -9.39 -0.59 6.50
N LEU A 215 -8.57 -1.26 5.73
CA LEU A 215 -7.85 -0.72 4.59
C LEU A 215 -8.68 -0.90 3.33
N HIS A 216 -8.97 0.18 2.62
CA HIS A 216 -9.54 0.18 1.29
C HIS A 216 -8.49 0.62 0.30
N TYR A 217 -8.22 -0.20 -0.69
CA TYR A 217 -7.14 0.04 -1.63
C TYR A 217 -7.47 -0.43 -3.04
N ARG A 218 -6.77 0.13 -4.01
CA ARG A 218 -6.76 -0.37 -5.38
C ARG A 218 -5.70 -1.45 -5.49
N GLN A 219 -6.09 -2.58 -6.04
CA GLN A 219 -5.18 -3.69 -6.34
C GLN A 219 -4.40 -3.43 -7.61
N ALA A 220 -3.10 -3.69 -7.58
CA ALA A 220 -2.29 -3.79 -8.78
C ALA A 220 -2.58 -5.10 -9.51
N LEU A 221 -2.66 -5.06 -10.83
CA LEU A 221 -2.67 -6.27 -11.66
C LEU A 221 -1.23 -6.74 -11.93
N ASN A 222 -0.55 -7.17 -10.88
CA ASN A 222 0.84 -7.67 -10.97
C ASN A 222 0.91 -9.14 -11.39
N THR A 223 -0.21 -9.86 -11.28
CA THR A 223 -0.27 -11.27 -11.63
C THR A 223 -0.64 -11.40 -13.11
N GLU A 224 0.25 -12.01 -13.88
CA GLU A 224 -0.02 -12.38 -15.27
C GLU A 224 -1.10 -13.46 -15.33
N LEU A 225 -1.89 -13.40 -16.38
CA LEU A 225 -2.82 -14.48 -16.67
C LEU A 225 -2.02 -15.73 -17.02
N SER A 226 -2.34 -16.85 -16.39
CA SER A 226 -1.68 -18.13 -16.66
C SER A 226 -2.69 -19.28 -16.74
N GLY A 227 -2.57 -20.12 -17.76
CA GLY A 227 -3.33 -21.36 -17.90
C GLY A 227 -4.83 -21.22 -17.72
N SER A 228 -5.39 -21.96 -16.78
CA SER A 228 -6.81 -21.96 -16.45
C SER A 228 -7.23 -20.88 -15.43
N THR A 229 -6.30 -20.05 -15.00
CA THR A 229 -6.60 -18.98 -14.02
C THR A 229 -7.58 -17.99 -14.64
N ARG A 230 -8.66 -17.72 -13.92
CA ARG A 230 -9.66 -16.75 -14.36
C ARG A 230 -9.06 -15.34 -14.29
N ALA A 231 -9.25 -14.57 -15.37
CA ALA A 231 -8.90 -13.16 -15.36
C ALA A 231 -9.70 -12.41 -14.27
N PHE A 232 -9.07 -11.42 -13.67
CA PHE A 232 -9.70 -10.57 -12.65
C PHE A 232 -10.75 -9.62 -13.24
N LEU A 233 -10.80 -9.50 -14.57
CA LEU A 233 -11.78 -8.69 -15.27
C LEU A 233 -13.17 -9.32 -15.23
N PRO A 234 -14.25 -8.52 -15.15
CA PRO A 234 -15.62 -9.00 -15.39
C PRO A 234 -15.81 -9.62 -16.77
N ASP A 235 -16.77 -10.52 -16.90
CA ASP A 235 -17.02 -11.25 -18.15
C ASP A 235 -17.33 -10.32 -19.35
N ASP A 236 -17.88 -9.12 -19.09
CA ASP A 236 -18.15 -8.10 -20.11
C ASP A 236 -16.87 -7.57 -20.80
N PHE A 237 -15.71 -7.76 -20.18
CA PHE A 237 -14.40 -7.37 -20.72
C PHE A 237 -13.77 -8.45 -21.60
N ALA A 238 -14.33 -9.67 -21.66
CA ALA A 238 -13.77 -10.75 -22.44
C ALA A 238 -13.57 -10.39 -23.92
N GLN A 239 -14.59 -9.78 -24.51
CA GLN A 239 -14.56 -9.38 -25.90
C GLN A 239 -13.59 -8.21 -26.14
N LEU A 240 -13.49 -7.31 -25.17
CA LEU A 240 -12.54 -6.20 -25.20
C LEU A 240 -11.10 -6.72 -25.21
N LEU A 241 -10.78 -7.69 -24.35
CA LEU A 241 -9.46 -8.29 -24.27
C LEU A 241 -9.09 -9.00 -25.59
N VAL A 242 -10.04 -9.73 -26.21
CA VAL A 242 -9.82 -10.36 -27.51
C VAL A 242 -9.58 -9.31 -28.62
N TRP A 243 -10.37 -8.25 -28.68
CA TRP A 243 -10.17 -7.20 -29.69
C TRP A 243 -8.83 -6.46 -29.51
N GLY A 244 -8.47 -6.12 -28.30
CA GLY A 244 -7.17 -5.50 -28.01
C GLY A 244 -6.01 -6.41 -28.44
N THR A 245 -6.08 -7.70 -28.07
CA THR A 245 -5.08 -8.69 -28.50
C THR A 245 -5.01 -8.86 -30.00
N LEU A 246 -6.13 -8.90 -30.71
CA LEU A 246 -6.14 -8.97 -32.17
C LEU A 246 -5.63 -7.68 -32.81
N GLY A 247 -5.93 -6.51 -32.24
CA GLY A 247 -5.44 -5.23 -32.70
C GLY A 247 -3.92 -5.14 -32.72
N VAL A 248 -3.27 -5.68 -31.69
CA VAL A 248 -1.81 -5.77 -31.59
C VAL A 248 -1.27 -6.99 -32.37
N GLY A 249 -1.99 -8.11 -32.34
CA GLY A 249 -1.54 -9.38 -32.91
C GLY A 249 -1.52 -9.40 -34.45
N TYR A 250 -2.50 -8.82 -35.15
CA TYR A 250 -2.53 -8.83 -36.62
C TYR A 250 -1.26 -8.24 -37.25
N PRO A 251 -0.80 -7.05 -36.87
CA PRO A 251 0.47 -6.49 -37.33
C PRO A 251 1.69 -7.37 -37.04
N ILE A 252 1.74 -7.97 -35.83
CA ILE A 252 2.90 -8.73 -35.36
C ILE A 252 3.00 -10.10 -36.03
N PHE A 253 1.90 -10.86 -36.10
CA PHE A 253 1.93 -12.25 -36.57
C PHE A 253 1.64 -12.41 -38.05
N LEU A 254 0.82 -11.52 -38.63
CA LEU A 254 0.38 -11.62 -40.02
C LEU A 254 0.81 -10.44 -40.88
N ASN A 255 1.52 -9.46 -40.34
CA ASN A 255 1.90 -8.22 -41.01
C ASN A 255 0.68 -7.49 -41.68
N ASP A 256 -0.50 -7.66 -41.07
CA ASP A 256 -1.77 -7.08 -41.56
C ASP A 256 -2.14 -5.88 -40.66
N THR A 257 -1.65 -4.72 -41.06
CA THR A 257 -1.90 -3.47 -40.32
C THR A 257 -3.33 -2.96 -40.47
N GLU A 258 -3.98 -3.27 -41.56
CA GLU A 258 -5.36 -2.83 -41.82
C GLU A 258 -6.35 -3.50 -40.85
N ARG A 259 -6.26 -4.83 -40.73
CA ARG A 259 -7.07 -5.56 -39.75
C ARG A 259 -6.68 -5.21 -38.31
N GLY A 260 -5.40 -5.00 -38.03
CA GLY A 260 -4.95 -4.52 -36.75
C GLY A 260 -5.63 -3.21 -36.36
N THR A 261 -5.62 -2.22 -37.26
CA THR A 261 -6.26 -0.92 -37.02
C THR A 261 -7.77 -1.06 -36.81
N TYR A 262 -8.44 -1.94 -37.57
CA TYR A 262 -9.86 -2.21 -37.38
C TYR A 262 -10.19 -2.71 -36.00
N PHE A 263 -9.47 -3.73 -35.50
CA PHE A 263 -9.67 -4.27 -34.14
C PHE A 263 -9.30 -3.28 -33.06
N GLN A 264 -8.26 -2.47 -33.28
CA GLN A 264 -7.87 -1.41 -32.36
C GLN A 264 -8.96 -0.33 -32.23
N THR A 265 -9.63 0.00 -33.34
CA THR A 265 -10.79 0.92 -33.31
C THR A 265 -11.93 0.34 -32.49
N LEU A 266 -12.29 -0.93 -32.72
CA LEU A 266 -13.34 -1.62 -31.94
C LEU A 266 -13.00 -1.68 -30.45
N PHE A 267 -11.73 -1.94 -30.11
CA PHE A 267 -11.23 -1.94 -28.74
C PHE A 267 -11.43 -0.56 -28.10
N ASN A 268 -10.97 0.50 -28.75
CA ASN A 268 -11.06 1.86 -28.24
C ASN A 268 -12.51 2.32 -28.06
N ASP A 269 -13.37 2.06 -29.04
CA ASP A 269 -14.80 2.43 -28.99
C ASP A 269 -15.49 1.71 -27.81
N ARG A 270 -15.24 0.42 -27.64
CA ARG A 270 -15.82 -0.34 -26.54
C ARG A 270 -15.27 0.11 -25.18
N LEU A 271 -13.99 0.40 -25.10
CA LEU A 271 -13.37 0.91 -23.89
C LEU A 271 -13.97 2.27 -23.49
N LEU A 272 -14.19 3.17 -24.45
CA LEU A 272 -14.86 4.45 -24.21
C LEU A 272 -16.29 4.25 -23.70
N LEU A 273 -17.05 3.33 -24.29
CA LEU A 273 -18.41 3.01 -23.81
C LEU A 273 -18.42 2.48 -22.38
N LEU A 274 -17.49 1.60 -22.03
CA LEU A 274 -17.38 1.06 -20.66
C LEU A 274 -16.98 2.14 -19.65
N THR A 275 -16.05 3.03 -20.02
CA THR A 275 -15.64 4.14 -19.15
C THR A 275 -16.75 5.20 -19.00
N ALA A 276 -17.52 5.47 -20.05
CA ALA A 276 -18.67 6.37 -19.99
C ALA A 276 -19.77 5.79 -19.10
N ARG A 277 -20.11 4.51 -19.27
CA ARG A 277 -21.09 3.81 -18.43
C ARG A 277 -20.68 3.83 -16.95
N LYS A 278 -19.39 3.65 -16.65
CA LYS A 278 -18.88 3.78 -15.28
C LYS A 278 -19.17 5.17 -14.71
N ARG A 279 -18.85 6.24 -15.46
CA ARG A 279 -19.11 7.62 -15.02
C ARG A 279 -20.59 7.90 -14.78
N GLU A 280 -21.46 7.31 -15.58
CA GLU A 280 -22.92 7.41 -15.38
C GLU A 280 -23.36 6.71 -14.08
N MET A 281 -22.77 5.56 -13.77
CA MET A 281 -23.09 4.81 -12.53
C MET A 281 -22.56 5.51 -11.27
N GLU A 282 -21.43 6.20 -11.37
CA GLU A 282 -20.87 7.01 -10.27
C GLU A 282 -21.72 8.27 -9.99
N GLY A 283 -22.65 8.60 -10.87
CA GLY A 283 -23.44 9.82 -10.80
C GLY A 283 -22.64 11.04 -11.26
N PRO A 284 -23.30 12.21 -11.44
CA PRO A 284 -22.59 13.45 -11.67
C PRO A 284 -21.64 13.66 -10.50
N PRO A 285 -20.37 14.09 -10.72
CA PRO A 285 -19.47 14.44 -9.64
C PRO A 285 -20.25 15.35 -8.73
N GLY A 286 -20.50 14.88 -7.50
CA GLY A 286 -21.34 15.59 -6.55
C GLY A 286 -20.95 17.04 -6.62
N ILE A 287 -21.91 17.94 -6.85
CA ILE A 287 -21.68 19.37 -7.03
C ILE A 287 -20.70 19.72 -5.91
N ALA A 288 -19.45 20.00 -6.28
CA ALA A 288 -18.45 20.40 -5.31
C ALA A 288 -19.13 21.53 -4.53
N PRO A 289 -19.28 21.43 -3.21
CA PRO A 289 -19.98 22.46 -2.46
C PRO A 289 -19.37 23.79 -2.91
N ALA A 290 -20.23 24.73 -3.30
CA ALA A 290 -19.81 26.00 -3.90
C ALA A 290 -18.63 26.55 -3.09
N PRO A 291 -17.60 27.16 -3.74
CA PRO A 291 -16.46 27.70 -3.02
C PRO A 291 -16.99 28.65 -1.94
N GLY A 292 -16.95 28.26 -0.69
CA GLY A 292 -17.63 28.93 0.43
C GLY A 292 -18.45 27.97 1.29
N TYR A 293 -18.96 26.87 0.79
CA TYR A 293 -19.46 25.77 1.59
C TYR A 293 -18.27 24.92 2.07
N ARG A 294 -17.37 25.54 2.82
CA ARG A 294 -16.60 24.77 3.77
C ARG A 294 -17.65 24.14 4.67
N MET A 295 -17.86 22.81 4.57
CA MET A 295 -18.31 22.11 5.74
C MET A 295 -17.42 22.65 6.86
N ARG A 296 -17.97 23.48 7.73
CA ARG A 296 -17.36 23.68 9.02
C ARG A 296 -17.36 22.28 9.63
N GLN A 297 -16.30 21.50 9.35
CA GLN A 297 -15.89 20.52 10.33
C GLN A 297 -15.85 21.35 11.60
N ARG A 298 -16.80 21.12 12.46
CA ARG A 298 -16.71 21.52 13.85
C ARG A 298 -15.55 20.69 14.43
N ILE A 299 -14.34 21.07 14.07
CA ILE A 299 -13.20 20.88 14.93
C ILE A 299 -13.60 21.71 16.14
N SER A 300 -14.08 21.01 17.15
CA SER A 300 -14.38 21.65 18.42
C SER A 300 -13.14 22.45 18.80
N PRO A 301 -13.21 23.78 18.97
CA PRO A 301 -12.03 24.57 19.28
C PRO A 301 -11.36 24.19 20.60
N ALA A 302 -11.98 23.27 21.34
CA ALA A 302 -11.51 22.80 22.65
C ALA A 302 -10.34 21.80 22.57
N ARG A 303 -9.87 21.39 21.38
CA ARG A 303 -8.74 20.42 21.28
C ARG A 303 -7.57 20.88 20.42
N MET A 304 -7.58 22.04 19.83
CA MET A 304 -6.37 22.68 19.31
C MET A 304 -6.08 23.92 20.13
N ASN A 305 -5.41 23.73 21.25
CA ASN A 305 -4.78 24.81 21.99
C ASN A 305 -3.47 25.18 21.29
N LEU A 306 -3.55 25.54 19.98
CA LEU A 306 -2.46 26.10 19.19
C LEU A 306 -2.20 27.58 19.51
N GLY A 307 -2.93 28.12 20.51
CA GLY A 307 -2.84 29.52 20.88
C GLY A 307 -1.76 29.90 21.89
N THR A 308 -0.96 28.97 22.38
CA THR A 308 -0.02 29.27 23.48
C THR A 308 1.46 29.20 23.10
N TYR A 309 1.82 28.97 21.85
CA TYR A 309 3.24 28.86 21.46
C TYR A 309 3.78 29.98 20.55
N PHE A 310 2.99 31.00 20.22
CA PHE A 310 3.54 32.25 19.72
C PHE A 310 3.70 33.23 20.91
N GLY A 311 4.63 32.88 21.77
CA GLY A 311 5.15 33.81 22.77
C GLY A 311 5.75 35.02 22.06
N ARG A 312 5.29 36.17 22.46
CA ARG A 312 5.75 37.52 22.16
C ARG A 312 7.28 37.55 21.92
N LEU A 313 7.67 37.93 20.71
CA LEU A 313 8.97 38.55 20.53
C LEU A 313 8.94 39.92 21.17
N PRO A 314 9.86 40.28 22.07
CA PRO A 314 9.99 41.63 22.55
C PRO A 314 10.71 42.45 21.48
N PHE A 315 9.98 43.28 20.77
CA PHE A 315 10.57 44.47 20.17
C PHE A 315 10.22 45.62 21.13
N GLU A 316 11.19 46.09 21.84
CA GLU A 316 11.21 47.41 22.40
C GLU A 316 12.26 48.29 21.71
N PRO A 317 12.04 49.64 21.66
CA PRO A 317 12.69 50.57 20.76
C PRO A 317 14.15 50.88 21.05
#